data_b446b93c6b16feece1952cfc01b4e605
#
_entry.id   b446b93c6b16feece1952cfc01b4e605
#
_cell.length_a   1.000
_cell.length_b   1.000
_cell.length_c   1.000
_cell.angle_alpha   90.00
_cell.angle_beta   90.00
_cell.angle_gamma   90.00
#
_symmetry.space_group_name_H-M   'P 1'
#
loop_
_entity.id
_entity.type
_entity.pdbx_description
1 polymer ?
#
loop_
_entity_poly.entity_id
_entity_poly.type
_entity_poly.pdbx_seq_one_letter_code
_entity_poly.pdbx_strand_id
1 'polypeptide(L)'
;MKQTLFIALLATYLTLTGCATNGPIILGNDKLPQNEQLSQAVAFKKGLIRLDCVFTCSGKFGANLVEIDALLYARAWDELARRVMDIGYGGELTYYYLGRAAEGLNYLPAAKTYYQLGLNAQAKCKVMGISNCQGHDLPDDINKHLAKLEGK
;
A
#
# COMPACT_ATOMS: atom_id res chain seq x y z
N MET A 1 -46.55 4.92 -52.96
CA MET A 1 -46.13 3.99 -51.94
C MET A 1 -44.75 4.40 -51.48
N LYS A 2 -44.60 5.10 -50.35
CA LYS A 2 -43.34 5.55 -49.79
C LYS A 2 -43.07 4.71 -48.54
N GLN A 3 -42.08 3.81 -48.63
CA GLN A 3 -41.60 3.07 -47.45
C GLN A 3 -40.61 3.95 -46.72
N THR A 4 -41.00 4.39 -45.51
CA THR A 4 -40.12 5.05 -44.54
C THR A 4 -39.35 4.00 -43.75
N LEU A 5 -38.03 3.93 -44.03
CA LEU A 5 -37.09 3.07 -43.33
C LEU A 5 -36.77 3.70 -41.93
N PHE A 6 -37.29 3.11 -40.86
CA PHE A 6 -36.90 3.47 -39.50
C PHE A 6 -35.58 2.77 -39.16
N ILE A 7 -34.50 3.53 -39.19
CA ILE A 7 -33.21 3.09 -38.65
C ILE A 7 -33.25 3.33 -37.15
N ALA A 8 -33.46 2.24 -36.38
CA ALA A 8 -33.29 2.25 -34.95
C ALA A 8 -31.80 2.28 -34.61
N LEU A 9 -31.31 3.45 -34.18
CA LEU A 9 -30.00 3.60 -33.59
C LEU A 9 -30.02 2.97 -32.18
N LEU A 10 -29.54 1.72 -32.07
CA LEU A 10 -29.19 1.13 -30.76
C LEU A 10 -27.93 1.82 -30.27
N ALA A 11 -28.10 2.81 -29.43
CA ALA A 11 -27.02 3.37 -28.63
C ALA A 11 -26.60 2.33 -27.58
N THR A 12 -25.60 1.51 -27.87
CA THR A 12 -24.92 0.68 -26.89
C THR A 12 -24.16 1.59 -25.93
N TYR A 13 -24.76 1.84 -24.77
CA TYR A 13 -24.04 2.40 -23.63
C TYR A 13 -22.95 1.39 -23.21
N LEU A 14 -21.72 1.60 -23.69
CA LEU A 14 -20.55 1.03 -23.03
C LEU A 14 -20.45 1.68 -21.64
N THR A 15 -20.95 0.98 -20.64
CA THR A 15 -20.58 1.26 -19.26
C THR A 15 -19.09 0.98 -19.14
N LEU A 16 -18.28 2.03 -19.16
CA LEU A 16 -16.90 1.99 -18.72
C LEU A 16 -16.94 1.56 -17.25
N THR A 17 -16.82 0.26 -17.01
CA THR A 17 -16.47 -0.25 -15.68
C THR A 17 -15.10 0.34 -15.38
N GLY A 18 -15.11 1.39 -14.51
CA GLY A 18 -13.90 2.04 -14.08
C GLY A 18 -12.93 0.99 -13.56
N CYS A 19 -11.68 1.04 -14.02
CA CYS A 19 -10.60 0.30 -13.40
C CYS A 19 -10.67 0.58 -11.92
N ALA A 20 -10.91 -0.45 -11.13
CA ALA A 20 -10.81 -0.36 -9.68
C ALA A 20 -9.43 0.22 -9.38
N THR A 21 -9.39 1.40 -8.83
CA THR A 21 -8.15 2.01 -8.37
C THR A 21 -7.65 1.11 -7.24
N ASN A 22 -6.55 0.38 -7.49
CA ASN A 22 -5.91 -0.47 -6.50
C ASN A 22 -5.25 0.41 -5.42
N GLY A 23 -6.06 1.22 -4.74
CA GLY A 23 -5.63 2.01 -3.60
C GLY A 23 -5.56 1.16 -2.33
N PRO A 24 -4.93 1.69 -1.27
CA PRO A 24 -4.87 0.97 0.00
C PRO A 24 -6.27 0.78 0.58
N ILE A 25 -6.52 -0.41 1.12
CA ILE A 25 -7.74 -0.68 1.88
C ILE A 25 -7.59 -0.07 3.27
N ILE A 26 -8.62 0.63 3.72
CA ILE A 26 -8.71 1.15 5.09
C ILE A 26 -9.64 0.23 5.89
N LEU A 27 -9.10 -0.48 6.87
CA LEU A 27 -9.89 -1.41 7.68
C LEU A 27 -11.06 -0.70 8.37
N GLY A 28 -12.24 -1.25 8.15
CA GLY A 28 -13.48 -0.77 8.79
C GLY A 28 -14.18 0.37 8.06
N ASN A 29 -13.57 1.00 7.03
CA ASN A 29 -14.24 2.05 6.27
C ASN A 29 -15.47 1.56 5.50
N ASP A 30 -15.45 0.28 5.07
CA ASP A 30 -16.56 -0.38 4.40
C ASP A 30 -17.85 -0.48 5.25
N LYS A 31 -17.70 -0.39 6.57
CA LYS A 31 -18.80 -0.45 7.54
C LYS A 31 -19.29 0.92 8.00
N LEU A 32 -18.60 1.99 7.60
CA LEU A 32 -18.92 3.35 8.01
C LEU A 32 -19.69 4.09 6.93
N PRO A 33 -20.63 4.99 7.30
CA PRO A 33 -21.22 5.96 6.38
C PRO A 33 -20.12 6.78 5.71
N GLN A 34 -20.36 7.23 4.48
CA GLN A 34 -19.34 7.92 3.67
C GLN A 34 -18.75 9.18 4.35
N ASN A 35 -19.56 9.89 5.12
CA ASN A 35 -19.17 11.08 5.89
C ASN A 35 -18.34 10.77 7.15
N GLU A 36 -18.27 9.50 7.56
CA GLU A 36 -17.52 9.04 8.73
C GLU A 36 -16.27 8.24 8.36
N GLN A 37 -16.07 7.98 7.05
CA GLN A 37 -14.93 7.23 6.58
C GLN A 37 -13.62 7.96 6.87
N LEU A 38 -12.63 7.20 7.35
CA LEU A 38 -11.32 7.74 7.66
C LEU A 38 -10.55 8.09 6.39
N SER A 39 -9.87 9.21 6.39
CA SER A 39 -8.87 9.52 5.36
C SER A 39 -7.66 8.58 5.47
N GLN A 40 -6.91 8.41 4.38
CA GLN A 40 -5.69 7.61 4.37
C GLN A 40 -4.68 8.05 5.45
N ALA A 41 -4.49 9.35 5.64
CA ALA A 41 -3.58 9.88 6.65
C ALA A 41 -3.99 9.50 8.09
N VAL A 42 -5.29 9.58 8.41
CA VAL A 42 -5.81 9.17 9.71
C VAL A 42 -5.71 7.66 9.88
N ALA A 43 -6.04 6.90 8.85
CA ALA A 43 -5.95 5.44 8.85
C ALA A 43 -4.49 4.97 9.00
N PHE A 44 -3.54 5.62 8.32
CA PHE A 44 -2.12 5.35 8.45
C PHE A 44 -1.64 5.56 9.90
N LYS A 45 -1.96 6.70 10.50
CA LYS A 45 -1.62 7.00 11.90
C LYS A 45 -2.16 5.97 12.90
N LYS A 46 -3.29 5.35 12.58
CA LYS A 46 -3.93 4.31 13.41
C LYS A 46 -3.50 2.88 13.09
N GLY A 47 -2.64 2.66 12.08
CA GLY A 47 -2.23 1.31 11.66
C GLY A 47 -3.33 0.53 10.92
N LEU A 48 -4.30 1.21 10.33
CA LEU A 48 -5.46 0.61 9.66
C LEU A 48 -5.29 0.40 8.16
N ILE A 49 -4.17 0.84 7.57
CA ILE A 49 -3.87 0.62 6.16
C ILE A 49 -3.58 -0.86 5.89
N ARG A 50 -4.18 -1.38 4.85
CA ARG A 50 -3.86 -2.69 4.27
C ARG A 50 -3.57 -2.52 2.79
N LEU A 51 -2.53 -3.21 2.33
CA LEU A 51 -2.10 -3.22 0.93
C LEU A 51 -2.35 -4.64 0.40
N ASP A 52 -3.23 -4.77 -0.55
CA ASP A 52 -3.70 -6.06 -1.06
C ASP A 52 -3.28 -6.35 -2.50
N CYS A 53 -2.74 -5.35 -3.18
CA CYS A 53 -2.26 -5.51 -4.53
C CYS A 53 -0.90 -6.20 -4.55
N VAL A 54 -0.83 -7.45 -5.02
CA VAL A 54 0.42 -8.23 -5.07
C VAL A 54 1.00 -8.24 -6.49
N PHE A 55 0.35 -8.90 -7.44
CA PHE A 55 0.93 -9.11 -8.76
C PHE A 55 0.95 -7.85 -9.65
N THR A 56 -0.17 -7.19 -9.79
CA THR A 56 -0.31 -6.03 -10.70
C THR A 56 0.46 -4.80 -10.23
N CYS A 57 0.72 -4.68 -8.92
CA CYS A 57 1.44 -3.55 -8.34
C CYS A 57 2.94 -3.81 -8.17
N SER A 58 3.42 -5.05 -8.32
CA SER A 58 4.84 -5.38 -8.15
C SER A 58 5.74 -4.62 -9.12
N GLY A 59 5.34 -4.50 -10.38
CA GLY A 59 6.08 -3.73 -11.39
C GLY A 59 6.13 -2.24 -11.07
N LYS A 60 5.00 -1.66 -10.67
CA LYS A 60 4.92 -0.27 -10.23
C LYS A 60 5.79 -0.04 -8.99
N PHE A 61 5.77 -0.96 -8.03
CA PHE A 61 6.62 -0.90 -6.84
C PHE A 61 8.09 -0.95 -7.22
N GLY A 62 8.51 -1.93 -8.03
CA GLY A 62 9.89 -2.07 -8.49
C GLY A 62 10.41 -0.82 -9.21
N ALA A 63 9.61 -0.21 -10.08
CA ALA A 63 9.96 1.02 -10.80
C ALA A 63 10.15 2.25 -9.88
N ASN A 64 9.59 2.23 -8.66
CA ASN A 64 9.67 3.34 -7.71
C ASN A 64 10.61 3.08 -6.52
N LEU A 65 11.28 1.92 -6.47
CA LEU A 65 12.12 1.54 -5.32
C LEU A 65 13.23 2.55 -5.01
N VAL A 66 13.90 3.07 -6.03
CA VAL A 66 14.99 4.06 -5.85
C VAL A 66 14.45 5.34 -5.18
N GLU A 67 13.28 5.80 -5.60
CA GLU A 67 12.63 6.97 -5.00
C GLU A 67 12.20 6.68 -3.55
N ILE A 68 11.60 5.52 -3.30
CA ILE A 68 11.17 5.11 -1.96
C ILE A 68 12.36 5.05 -0.99
N ASP A 69 13.48 4.45 -1.42
CA ASP A 69 14.70 4.41 -0.62
C ASP A 69 15.28 5.81 -0.38
N ALA A 70 15.28 6.67 -1.38
CA ALA A 70 15.71 8.06 -1.21
C ALA A 70 14.88 8.78 -0.14
N LEU A 71 13.55 8.59 -0.13
CA LEU A 71 12.65 9.14 0.90
C LEU A 71 12.94 8.57 2.30
N LEU A 72 13.24 7.27 2.40
CA LEU A 72 13.64 6.63 3.66
C LEU A 72 14.93 7.23 4.21
N TYR A 73 15.98 7.34 3.38
CA TYR A 73 17.28 7.91 3.79
C TYR A 73 17.20 9.40 4.10
N ALA A 74 16.37 10.15 3.36
CA ALA A 74 16.08 11.55 3.65
C ALA A 74 15.20 11.76 4.90
N ARG A 75 14.66 10.69 5.48
CA ARG A 75 13.70 10.72 6.60
C ARG A 75 12.44 11.54 6.27
N ALA A 76 12.05 11.57 5.01
CA ALA A 76 10.84 12.23 4.52
C ALA A 76 9.60 11.35 4.81
N TRP A 77 9.27 11.16 6.09
CA TRP A 77 8.38 10.11 6.58
C TRP A 77 6.95 10.20 6.04
N ASP A 78 6.38 11.40 5.98
CA ASP A 78 5.02 11.58 5.43
C ASP A 78 4.98 11.24 3.95
N GLU A 79 5.99 11.69 3.19
CA GLU A 79 6.11 11.45 1.76
C GLU A 79 6.34 9.96 1.47
N LEU A 80 7.22 9.32 2.27
CA LEU A 80 7.47 7.88 2.21
C LEU A 80 6.16 7.09 2.40
N ALA A 81 5.39 7.39 3.45
CA ALA A 81 4.13 6.73 3.71
C ALA A 81 3.14 6.92 2.57
N ARG A 82 2.98 8.17 2.10
CA ARG A 82 2.08 8.52 1.00
C ARG A 82 2.47 7.76 -0.28
N ARG A 83 3.75 7.79 -0.65
CA ARG A 83 4.24 7.12 -1.86
C ARG A 83 4.00 5.62 -1.85
N VAL A 84 4.28 4.99 -0.72
CA VAL A 84 4.06 3.55 -0.53
C VAL A 84 2.56 3.20 -0.61
N MET A 85 1.70 3.98 0.01
CA MET A 85 0.25 3.79 -0.04
C MET A 85 -0.33 3.98 -1.45
N ASP A 86 0.16 4.99 -2.20
CA ASP A 86 -0.28 5.26 -3.58
C ASP A 86 0.06 4.12 -4.56
N ILE A 87 1.11 3.36 -4.27
CA ILE A 87 1.48 2.18 -5.05
C ILE A 87 0.59 0.99 -4.69
N GLY A 88 0.27 0.80 -3.41
CA GLY A 88 -0.64 -0.21 -2.92
C GLY A 88 -0.09 -1.64 -2.89
N TYR A 89 1.21 -1.86 -3.13
CA TYR A 89 1.81 -3.20 -3.17
C TYR A 89 1.91 -3.84 -1.79
N GLY A 90 1.29 -5.02 -1.60
CA GLY A 90 1.20 -5.73 -0.32
C GLY A 90 2.37 -6.68 -0.05
N GLY A 91 3.61 -6.17 -0.01
CA GLY A 91 4.80 -6.97 0.23
C GLY A 91 5.51 -6.68 1.57
N GLU A 92 6.43 -7.56 1.95
CA GLU A 92 7.23 -7.46 3.17
C GLU A 92 7.99 -6.13 3.24
N LEU A 93 8.71 -5.77 2.18
CA LEU A 93 9.49 -4.54 2.09
C LEU A 93 8.60 -3.30 2.15
N THR A 94 7.42 -3.35 1.55
CA THR A 94 6.46 -2.25 1.55
C THR A 94 5.95 -1.94 2.96
N TYR A 95 5.58 -2.99 3.70
CA TYR A 95 5.17 -2.84 5.10
C TYR A 95 6.33 -2.44 6.01
N TYR A 96 7.57 -2.84 5.70
CA TYR A 96 8.74 -2.31 6.37
C TYR A 96 8.84 -0.79 6.21
N TYR A 97 8.69 -0.27 4.99
CA TYR A 97 8.70 1.18 4.75
C TYR A 97 7.57 1.91 5.48
N LEU A 98 6.35 1.36 5.51
CA LEU A 98 5.26 1.93 6.31
C LEU A 98 5.58 1.92 7.80
N GLY A 99 6.16 0.84 8.31
CA GLY A 99 6.64 0.74 9.69
C GLY A 99 7.67 1.82 10.01
N ARG A 100 8.68 2.01 9.14
CA ARG A 100 9.72 3.02 9.30
C ARG A 100 9.16 4.44 9.26
N ALA A 101 8.23 4.71 8.35
CA ALA A 101 7.57 6.01 8.28
C ALA A 101 6.74 6.29 9.54
N ALA A 102 5.96 5.33 10.02
CA ALA A 102 5.17 5.47 11.24
C ALA A 102 6.06 5.65 12.48
N GLU A 103 7.17 4.89 12.60
CA GLU A 103 8.15 5.06 13.67
C GLU A 103 8.78 6.47 13.63
N GLY A 104 9.20 6.94 12.46
CA GLY A 104 9.79 8.26 12.29
C GLY A 104 8.84 9.41 12.63
N LEU A 105 7.53 9.23 12.44
CA LEU A 105 6.46 10.16 12.82
C LEU A 105 5.97 9.99 14.26
N ASN A 106 6.61 9.09 15.02
CA ASN A 106 6.22 8.76 16.41
C ASN A 106 4.81 8.16 16.54
N TYR A 107 4.32 7.45 15.50
CA TYR A 107 3.08 6.69 15.55
C TYR A 107 3.37 5.23 15.96
N LEU A 108 3.94 5.04 17.15
CA LEU A 108 4.54 3.77 17.57
C LEU A 108 3.59 2.57 17.52
N PRO A 109 2.30 2.67 17.91
CA PRO A 109 1.35 1.57 17.76
C PRO A 109 1.13 1.17 16.28
N ALA A 110 1.05 2.16 15.39
CA ALA A 110 0.92 1.91 13.95
C ALA A 110 2.18 1.28 13.38
N ALA A 111 3.37 1.77 13.77
CA ALA A 111 4.65 1.19 13.37
C ALA A 111 4.73 -0.30 13.71
N LYS A 112 4.38 -0.67 14.97
CA LYS A 112 4.31 -2.07 15.40
C LYS A 112 3.38 -2.89 14.51
N THR A 113 2.21 -2.37 14.19
CA THR A 113 1.24 -3.05 13.32
C THR A 113 1.81 -3.27 11.93
N TYR A 114 2.42 -2.25 11.31
CA TYR A 114 2.99 -2.39 9.96
C TYR A 114 4.17 -3.36 9.92
N TYR A 115 5.05 -3.34 10.91
CA TYR A 115 6.12 -4.33 11.01
C TYR A 115 5.59 -5.76 11.12
N GLN A 116 4.55 -5.98 11.93
CA GLN A 116 3.90 -7.29 12.04
C GLN A 116 3.26 -7.73 10.71
N LEU A 117 2.65 -6.80 9.97
CA LEU A 117 2.14 -7.08 8.63
C LEU A 117 3.26 -7.46 7.66
N GLY A 118 4.43 -6.82 7.74
CA GLY A 118 5.60 -7.18 6.96
C GLY A 118 6.06 -8.60 7.23
N LEU A 119 6.19 -8.99 8.50
CA LEU A 119 6.55 -10.37 8.88
C LEU A 119 5.58 -11.40 8.33
N ASN A 120 4.28 -11.06 8.24
CA ASN A 120 3.22 -11.96 7.79
C ASN A 120 2.89 -11.82 6.29
N ALA A 121 3.54 -10.90 5.57
CA ALA A 121 3.30 -10.69 4.14
C ALA A 121 3.68 -11.94 3.33
N GLN A 122 2.84 -12.31 2.36
CA GLN A 122 3.11 -13.46 1.48
C GLN A 122 4.22 -13.13 0.46
N ALA A 123 4.22 -11.90 -0.05
CA ALA A 123 5.23 -11.44 -0.99
C ALA A 123 6.50 -11.04 -0.23
N LYS A 124 7.47 -11.96 -0.18
CA LYS A 124 8.77 -11.72 0.42
C LYS A 124 9.73 -11.08 -0.59
N CYS A 125 10.60 -10.21 -0.12
CA CYS A 125 11.62 -9.60 -0.96
C CYS A 125 12.86 -10.51 -1.13
N LYS A 126 13.06 -11.50 -0.25
CA LYS A 126 14.10 -12.51 -0.34
C LYS A 126 13.49 -13.86 -0.68
N VAL A 127 13.72 -14.35 -1.89
CA VAL A 127 13.18 -15.62 -2.37
C VAL A 127 14.30 -16.43 -3.02
N MET A 128 14.47 -17.70 -2.63
CA MET A 128 15.43 -18.64 -3.21
C MET A 128 16.88 -18.11 -3.33
N GLY A 129 17.34 -17.34 -2.35
CA GLY A 129 18.69 -16.76 -2.37
C GLY A 129 18.84 -15.47 -3.18
N ILE A 130 17.82 -15.04 -3.90
CA ILE A 130 17.78 -13.74 -4.57
C ILE A 130 17.16 -12.74 -3.62
N SER A 131 17.89 -11.66 -3.32
CA SER A 131 17.40 -10.58 -2.46
C SER A 131 17.06 -9.34 -3.29
N ASN A 132 15.81 -8.94 -3.28
CA ASN A 132 15.31 -7.68 -3.82
C ASN A 132 14.87 -6.72 -2.70
N CYS A 133 15.53 -6.82 -1.53
CA CYS A 133 15.19 -6.05 -0.33
C CYS A 133 15.94 -4.71 -0.26
N GLN A 134 16.53 -4.23 -1.34
CA GLN A 134 17.24 -2.93 -1.42
C GLN A 134 18.34 -2.75 -0.34
N GLY A 135 19.07 -3.83 -0.03
CA GLY A 135 20.10 -3.81 0.99
C GLY A 135 19.60 -3.95 2.44
N HIS A 136 18.28 -4.00 2.66
CA HIS A 136 17.73 -4.32 3.97
C HIS A 136 17.80 -5.82 4.26
N ASP A 137 18.11 -6.17 5.51
CA ASP A 137 18.16 -7.56 5.96
C ASP A 137 16.80 -7.95 6.56
N LEU A 138 15.81 -8.21 5.69
CA LEU A 138 14.48 -8.62 6.12
C LEU A 138 14.43 -10.17 6.26
N PRO A 139 13.79 -10.69 7.32
CA PRO A 139 12.96 -10.02 8.34
C PRO A 139 13.73 -9.44 9.54
N ASP A 140 15.06 -9.57 9.62
CA ASP A 140 15.82 -9.22 10.82
C ASP A 140 15.75 -7.74 11.19
N ASP A 141 15.76 -6.84 10.20
CA ASP A 141 15.58 -5.42 10.45
C ASP A 141 14.20 -5.11 11.05
N ILE A 142 13.14 -5.79 10.58
CA ILE A 142 11.81 -5.66 11.18
C ILE A 142 11.83 -6.10 12.65
N ASN A 143 12.46 -7.23 12.95
CA ASN A 143 12.56 -7.75 14.32
C ASN A 143 13.33 -6.80 15.25
N LYS A 144 14.42 -6.19 14.77
CA LYS A 144 15.18 -5.17 15.53
C LYS A 144 14.32 -3.96 15.88
N HIS A 145 13.53 -3.47 14.91
CA HIS A 145 12.64 -2.35 15.15
C HIS A 145 11.51 -2.70 16.14
N LEU A 146 10.91 -3.89 16.01
CA LEU A 146 9.91 -4.37 16.96
C LEU A 146 10.46 -4.49 18.38
N ALA A 147 11.64 -5.08 18.55
CA ALA A 147 12.30 -5.19 19.86
C ALA A 147 12.54 -3.82 20.50
N LYS A 148 13.00 -2.84 19.72
CA LYS A 148 13.17 -1.45 20.18
C LYS A 148 11.85 -0.82 20.64
N LEU A 149 10.75 -1.04 19.90
CA LEU A 149 9.43 -0.52 20.23
C LEU A 149 8.84 -1.17 21.50
N GLU A 150 9.28 -2.39 21.83
CA GLU A 150 8.88 -3.12 23.04
C GLU A 150 9.77 -2.83 24.26
N GLY A 151 10.80 -2.01 24.11
CA GLY A 151 11.74 -1.67 25.19
C GLY A 151 12.68 -2.82 25.56
N LYS A 152 12.96 -3.72 24.62
CA LYS A 152 13.87 -4.88 24.77
C LYS A 152 15.22 -4.63 24.14
#